data_45531dbcedc1ad63521acf41981bab2a
#
_entry.id   45531dbcedc1ad63521acf41981bab2a
#
_cell.length_a   1.000
_cell.length_b   1.000
_cell.length_c   1.000
_cell.angle_alpha   90.00
_cell.angle_beta   90.00
_cell.angle_gamma   90.00
#
_symmetry.space_group_name_H-M   'P 1'
#
loop_
_entity.id
_entity.type
_entity.pdbx_description
1 polymer ?
#
loop_
_entity_poly.entity_id
_entity_poly.type
_entity_poly.pdbx_seq_one_letter_code
_entity_poly.pdbx_strand_id
1 'polypeptide(L)'
;MTRRIPAAAALLALLTALCVVTAMAAGAAVELPVRVTVSGDAPDVPEVFTLTLRAASDGAPLPEGSRNGAYTCAVSGGGSAVLTIPCTREGRHVYTLRQEAGQRHSGQYDDRVYYIAITVTPEGRTAAVYGDADMQRVVLAALHVGITVH
;
A
#
# COMPACT_ATOMS: atom_id res chain seq x y z
N MET A 1 -40.77 -28.01 4.01
CA MET A 1 -39.44 -28.23 4.62
C MET A 1 -38.65 -26.93 4.50
N THR A 2 -38.66 -26.16 5.54
CA THR A 2 -37.91 -24.92 5.65
C THR A 2 -36.50 -25.25 6.09
N ARG A 3 -35.54 -25.14 5.18
CA ARG A 3 -34.10 -25.19 5.55
C ARG A 3 -33.76 -23.93 6.32
N ARG A 4 -33.59 -24.04 7.60
CA ARG A 4 -32.96 -23.01 8.43
C ARG A 4 -31.50 -22.92 8.07
N ILE A 5 -31.11 -21.86 7.43
CA ILE A 5 -29.70 -21.50 7.22
C ILE A 5 -29.18 -21.06 8.61
N PRO A 6 -28.14 -21.71 9.15
CA PRO A 6 -27.63 -21.30 10.46
C PRO A 6 -27.02 -19.91 10.37
N ALA A 7 -27.43 -19.05 11.28
CA ALA A 7 -26.98 -17.65 11.38
C ALA A 7 -25.46 -17.48 11.57
N ALA A 8 -24.74 -18.56 11.82
CA ALA A 8 -23.29 -18.58 12.00
C ALA A 8 -22.51 -18.37 10.68
N ALA A 9 -23.11 -18.69 9.52
CA ALA A 9 -22.44 -18.53 8.23
C ALA A 9 -22.47 -17.07 7.71
N ALA A 10 -23.44 -16.28 8.17
CA ALA A 10 -23.56 -14.86 7.78
C ALA A 10 -22.58 -13.95 8.55
N LEU A 11 -22.13 -14.36 9.73
CA LEU A 11 -21.21 -13.55 10.55
C LEU A 11 -19.75 -13.66 10.09
N LEU A 12 -19.37 -14.75 9.42
CA LEU A 12 -18.01 -14.96 8.93
C LEU A 12 -17.72 -14.19 7.64
N ALA A 13 -18.74 -13.87 6.85
CA ALA A 13 -18.57 -13.11 5.60
C ALA A 13 -18.42 -11.59 5.85
N LEU A 14 -18.82 -11.09 7.01
CA LEU A 14 -18.75 -9.66 7.35
C LEU A 14 -17.43 -9.27 8.00
N LEU A 15 -16.62 -10.23 8.45
CA LEU A 15 -15.34 -9.99 9.14
C LEU A 15 -14.15 -9.86 8.19
N THR A 16 -14.33 -10.19 6.90
CA THR A 16 -13.25 -10.15 5.91
C THR A 16 -13.13 -8.84 5.15
N ALA A 17 -14.02 -7.87 5.39
CA ALA A 17 -14.06 -6.61 4.63
C ALA A 17 -13.41 -5.41 5.33
N LEU A 18 -12.90 -5.56 6.56
CA LEU A 18 -12.37 -4.44 7.34
C LEU A 18 -10.95 -4.73 7.84
N CYS A 19 -10.00 -4.89 6.92
CA CYS A 19 -8.60 -4.77 7.28
C CYS A 19 -8.19 -3.30 7.25
N VAL A 20 -8.69 -2.56 8.21
CA VAL A 20 -8.19 -1.23 8.54
C VAL A 20 -6.92 -1.45 9.34
N VAL A 21 -5.79 -1.09 8.78
CA VAL A 21 -4.55 -1.01 9.56
C VAL A 21 -4.68 0.21 10.47
N THR A 22 -5.11 -0.01 11.70
CA THR A 22 -5.06 1.02 12.73
C THR A 22 -3.63 1.14 13.21
N ALA A 23 -2.89 2.10 12.66
CA ALA A 23 -1.62 2.51 13.23
C ALA A 23 -1.92 3.39 14.46
N MET A 24 -1.92 2.78 15.64
CA MET A 24 -1.92 3.50 16.91
C MET A 24 -0.50 4.03 17.15
N ALA A 25 -0.15 5.14 16.54
CA ALA A 25 1.12 5.78 16.80
C ALA A 25 0.94 6.92 17.81
N ALA A 26 1.74 6.92 18.85
CA ALA A 26 1.96 8.07 19.73
C ALA A 26 2.62 9.26 19.00
N GLY A 27 2.82 9.16 17.68
CA GLY A 27 3.39 10.16 16.78
C GLY A 27 2.42 10.57 15.68
N ALA A 28 2.69 11.70 15.06
CA ALA A 28 1.88 12.28 14.01
C ALA A 28 2.11 11.62 12.62
N ALA A 29 2.51 10.36 12.55
CA ALA A 29 2.83 9.66 11.31
C ALA A 29 2.06 8.36 11.17
N VAL A 30 1.80 7.95 9.93
CA VAL A 30 1.31 6.62 9.56
C VAL A 30 2.46 5.84 8.91
N GLU A 31 2.74 4.66 9.41
CA GLU A 31 3.73 3.76 8.85
C GLU A 31 3.06 2.70 7.98
N LEU A 32 3.43 2.67 6.72
CA LEU A 32 2.92 1.70 5.75
C LEU A 32 4.06 0.76 5.33
N PRO A 33 4.02 -0.51 5.75
CA PRO A 33 4.99 -1.49 5.27
C PRO A 33 4.71 -1.83 3.80
N VAL A 34 5.76 -1.77 2.98
CA VAL A 34 5.74 -2.17 1.58
C VAL A 34 6.72 -3.31 1.40
N ARG A 35 6.29 -4.38 0.76
CA ARG A 35 7.13 -5.52 0.44
C ARG A 35 7.22 -5.72 -1.07
N VAL A 36 8.43 -5.89 -1.57
CA VAL A 36 8.69 -6.28 -2.95
C VAL A 36 8.95 -7.79 -2.98
N THR A 37 8.17 -8.52 -3.77
CA THR A 37 8.37 -9.95 -3.99
C THR A 37 8.88 -10.19 -5.40
N VAL A 38 9.90 -11.04 -5.52
CA VAL A 38 10.46 -11.48 -6.79
C VAL A 38 10.11 -12.95 -6.94
N SER A 39 9.52 -13.34 -8.07
CA SER A 39 9.19 -14.72 -8.40
C SER A 39 9.87 -15.13 -9.70
N GLY A 40 10.12 -16.43 -9.87
CA GLY A 40 10.87 -16.97 -10.98
C GLY A 40 12.36 -17.12 -10.67
N ASP A 41 13.19 -17.17 -11.69
CA ASP A 41 14.64 -17.30 -11.53
C ASP A 41 15.24 -15.98 -11.01
N ALA A 42 15.54 -15.99 -9.72
CA ALA A 42 16.16 -14.82 -9.09
C ALA A 42 17.55 -14.58 -9.70
N PRO A 43 17.91 -13.34 -10.02
CA PRO A 43 19.25 -13.03 -10.50
C PRO A 43 20.30 -13.21 -9.39
N ASP A 44 21.50 -13.57 -9.78
CA ASP A 44 22.65 -13.72 -8.86
C ASP A 44 22.95 -12.44 -8.07
N VAL A 45 22.68 -11.29 -8.68
CA VAL A 45 22.78 -9.98 -8.04
C VAL A 45 21.37 -9.44 -7.79
N PRO A 46 21.01 -9.14 -6.54
CA PRO A 46 19.71 -8.55 -6.23
C PRO A 46 19.51 -7.25 -6.99
N GLU A 47 18.35 -7.14 -7.66
CA GLU A 47 17.95 -5.89 -8.31
C GLU A 47 17.38 -4.92 -7.27
N VAL A 48 17.66 -3.63 -7.46
CA VAL A 48 17.09 -2.56 -6.64
C VAL A 48 15.87 -1.99 -7.37
N PHE A 49 14.74 -1.99 -6.69
CA PHE A 49 13.47 -1.48 -7.19
C PHE A 49 13.17 -0.12 -6.60
N THR A 50 12.71 0.80 -7.43
CA THR A 50 12.29 2.13 -7.00
C THR A 50 10.77 2.18 -6.91
N LEU A 51 10.28 2.59 -5.76
CA LEU A 51 8.87 2.85 -5.51
C LEU A 51 8.66 4.37 -5.41
N THR A 52 7.62 4.88 -6.06
CA THR A 52 7.28 6.29 -6.07
C THR A 52 5.90 6.52 -5.45
N LEU A 53 5.86 7.27 -4.36
CA LEU A 53 4.65 7.74 -3.70
C LEU A 53 4.38 9.18 -4.14
N ARG A 54 3.16 9.45 -4.60
CA ARG A 54 2.71 10.80 -4.96
C ARG A 54 1.44 11.19 -4.21
N ALA A 55 1.34 12.46 -3.84
CA ALA A 55 0.09 13.01 -3.37
C ALA A 55 -0.93 13.04 -4.50
N ALA A 56 -2.12 12.48 -4.29
CA ALA A 56 -3.24 12.48 -5.22
C ALA A 56 -4.35 13.44 -4.78
N SER A 57 -4.38 13.84 -3.51
CA SER A 57 -5.24 14.92 -3.02
C SER A 57 -4.42 16.15 -2.66
N ASP A 58 -5.05 17.32 -2.81
CA ASP A 58 -4.41 18.60 -2.53
C ASP A 58 -3.97 18.68 -1.05
N GLY A 59 -2.72 19.11 -0.86
CA GLY A 59 -2.16 19.30 0.47
C GLY A 59 -1.93 18.02 1.27
N ALA A 60 -1.99 16.83 0.64
CA ALA A 60 -1.62 15.60 1.29
C ALA A 60 -0.13 15.62 1.69
N PRO A 61 0.18 15.45 2.98
CA PRO A 61 1.57 15.51 3.44
C PRO A 61 2.37 14.32 2.91
N LEU A 62 3.61 14.57 2.50
CA LEU A 62 4.52 13.55 1.99
C LEU A 62 5.62 13.26 3.00
N PRO A 63 6.26 12.07 2.94
CA PRO A 63 7.42 11.75 3.76
C PRO A 63 8.54 12.77 3.63
N GLU A 64 9.37 12.88 4.66
CA GLU A 64 10.59 13.69 4.63
C GLU A 64 11.50 13.25 3.48
N GLY A 65 12.12 14.20 2.81
CA GLY A 65 12.96 13.93 1.63
C GLY A 65 12.21 13.91 0.31
N SER A 66 10.89 14.17 0.31
CA SER A 66 10.10 14.30 -0.91
C SER A 66 10.55 15.48 -1.75
N ARG A 67 10.51 15.30 -3.08
CA ARG A 67 10.85 16.33 -4.05
C ARG A 67 9.81 16.37 -5.17
N ASN A 68 9.45 17.57 -5.62
CA ASN A 68 8.51 17.76 -6.75
C ASN A 68 7.19 16.99 -6.57
N GLY A 69 6.64 16.94 -5.36
CA GLY A 69 5.38 16.26 -5.06
C GLY A 69 5.46 14.73 -5.06
N ALA A 70 6.66 14.17 -4.95
CA ALA A 70 6.88 12.73 -4.91
C ALA A 70 7.92 12.35 -3.85
N TYR A 71 7.71 11.20 -3.24
CA TYR A 71 8.69 10.50 -2.41
C TYR A 71 9.11 9.22 -3.12
N THR A 72 10.41 8.96 -3.19
CA THR A 72 10.95 7.74 -3.77
C THR A 72 11.72 6.95 -2.72
N CYS A 73 11.54 5.65 -2.71
CA CYS A 73 12.37 4.74 -1.91
C CYS A 73 12.87 3.58 -2.76
N ALA A 74 14.03 3.06 -2.40
CA ALA A 74 14.65 1.92 -3.05
C ALA A 74 14.53 0.69 -2.17
N VAL A 75 14.16 -0.45 -2.78
CA VAL A 75 14.02 -1.74 -2.11
C VAL A 75 14.82 -2.77 -2.88
N SER A 76 15.73 -3.47 -2.23
CA SER A 76 16.41 -4.63 -2.85
C SER A 76 15.45 -5.80 -3.01
N GLY A 77 15.65 -6.59 -4.06
CA GLY A 77 14.78 -7.69 -4.41
C GLY A 77 14.48 -8.62 -3.25
N GLY A 78 13.20 -8.95 -3.05
CA GLY A 78 12.72 -9.73 -1.92
C GLY A 78 12.70 -8.99 -0.58
N GLY A 79 13.03 -7.70 -0.56
CA GLY A 79 13.06 -6.86 0.64
C GLY A 79 11.77 -6.12 0.93
N SER A 80 11.82 -5.31 1.97
CA SER A 80 10.72 -4.45 2.39
C SER A 80 11.21 -3.06 2.76
N ALA A 81 10.31 -2.08 2.70
CA ALA A 81 10.50 -0.73 3.19
C ALA A 81 9.28 -0.30 4.00
N VAL A 82 9.45 0.72 4.82
CA VAL A 82 8.34 1.36 5.54
C VAL A 82 8.22 2.80 5.03
N LEU A 83 7.03 3.14 4.54
CA LEU A 83 6.69 4.51 4.18
C LEU A 83 6.15 5.21 5.41
N THR A 84 6.86 6.21 5.91
CA THR A 84 6.46 7.03 7.05
C THR A 84 5.83 8.31 6.54
N ILE A 85 4.51 8.40 6.61
CA ILE A 85 3.74 9.54 6.11
C ILE A 85 3.31 10.41 7.28
N PRO A 86 3.78 11.66 7.38
CA PRO A 86 3.35 12.56 8.46
C PRO A 86 1.88 12.93 8.26
N CYS A 87 1.04 12.65 9.24
CA CYS A 87 -0.40 12.86 9.19
C CYS A 87 -0.83 13.77 10.34
N THR A 88 -0.44 15.03 10.28
CA THR A 88 -0.70 16.03 11.31
C THR A 88 -2.02 16.79 11.11
N ARG A 89 -2.56 16.78 9.90
CA ARG A 89 -3.79 17.49 9.54
C ARG A 89 -4.96 16.53 9.45
N GLU A 90 -6.05 16.89 10.06
CA GLU A 90 -7.32 16.17 9.93
C GLU A 90 -7.82 16.17 8.49
N GLY A 91 -8.56 15.13 8.15
CA GLY A 91 -9.15 14.94 6.85
C GLY A 91 -8.71 13.64 6.17
N ARG A 92 -9.12 13.49 4.93
CA ARG A 92 -8.76 12.34 4.09
C ARG A 92 -7.68 12.74 3.10
N HIS A 93 -6.56 12.06 3.16
CA HIS A 93 -5.40 12.25 2.28
C HIS A 93 -5.25 11.04 1.37
N VAL A 94 -5.16 11.28 0.07
CA VAL A 94 -5.05 10.22 -0.93
C VAL A 94 -3.69 10.30 -1.61
N TYR A 95 -3.10 9.13 -1.82
CA TYR A 95 -1.81 8.96 -2.46
C TYR A 95 -1.89 7.89 -3.54
N THR A 96 -0.99 7.97 -4.50
CA THR A 96 -0.70 6.86 -5.42
C THR A 96 0.68 6.31 -5.13
N LEU A 97 0.82 5.00 -5.17
CA LEU A 97 2.10 4.30 -5.09
C LEU A 97 2.26 3.42 -6.32
N ARG A 98 3.40 3.51 -6.96
CA ARG A 98 3.75 2.69 -8.12
C ARG A 98 5.21 2.27 -8.07
N GLN A 99 5.50 1.15 -8.69
CA GLN A 99 6.86 0.75 -8.98
C GLN A 99 7.32 1.40 -10.29
N GLU A 100 8.52 1.94 -10.29
CA GLU A 100 9.17 2.37 -11.52
C GLU A 100 9.67 1.15 -12.30
N ALA A 101 9.55 1.21 -13.63
CA ALA A 101 10.05 0.15 -14.49
C ALA A 101 11.56 0.00 -14.32
N GLY A 102 12.02 -1.24 -14.12
CA GLY A 102 13.45 -1.54 -14.07
C GLY A 102 14.07 -1.66 -15.46
N GLN A 103 15.36 -1.93 -15.49
CA GLN A 103 16.14 -1.96 -16.73
C GLN A 103 16.34 -3.39 -17.31
N ARG A 104 15.83 -4.42 -16.65
CA ARG A 104 15.96 -5.79 -17.12
C ARG A 104 14.94 -6.11 -18.20
N HIS A 105 15.42 -6.52 -19.35
CA HIS A 105 14.58 -6.91 -20.49
C HIS A 105 13.77 -8.21 -20.27
N SER A 106 14.21 -9.06 -19.34
CA SER A 106 13.54 -10.32 -19.01
C SER A 106 12.60 -10.23 -17.80
N GLY A 107 12.55 -9.09 -17.14
CA GLY A 107 11.70 -8.87 -15.97
C GLY A 107 10.33 -8.32 -16.35
N GLN A 108 9.28 -8.90 -15.80
CA GLN A 108 7.96 -8.30 -15.81
C GLN A 108 7.75 -7.57 -14.47
N TYR A 109 7.72 -6.26 -14.54
CA TYR A 109 7.53 -5.39 -13.38
C TYR A 109 6.05 -5.19 -13.08
N ASP A 110 5.73 -4.89 -11.84
CA ASP A 110 4.37 -4.53 -11.45
C ASP A 110 4.05 -3.13 -11.98
N ASP A 111 3.15 -3.05 -12.94
CA ASP A 111 2.69 -1.82 -13.56
C ASP A 111 1.44 -1.22 -12.89
N ARG A 112 0.93 -1.89 -11.85
CA ARG A 112 -0.25 -1.43 -11.12
C ARG A 112 0.02 -0.15 -10.37
N VAL A 113 -1.01 0.67 -10.29
CA VAL A 113 -1.04 1.83 -9.41
C VAL A 113 -1.88 1.48 -8.19
N TYR A 114 -1.28 1.60 -7.01
CA TYR A 114 -1.98 1.42 -5.74
C TYR A 114 -2.43 2.78 -5.22
N TYR A 115 -3.64 2.83 -4.70
CA TYR A 115 -4.22 4.02 -4.11
C TYR A 115 -4.27 3.86 -2.60
N ILE A 116 -3.73 4.82 -1.88
CA ILE A 116 -3.65 4.80 -0.43
C ILE A 116 -4.51 5.95 0.09
N ALA A 117 -5.51 5.64 0.90
CA ALA A 117 -6.32 6.64 1.58
C ALA A 117 -6.01 6.62 3.08
N ILE A 118 -5.56 7.76 3.60
CA ILE A 118 -5.32 7.96 5.02
C ILE A 118 -6.37 8.94 5.54
N THR A 119 -7.13 8.51 6.53
CA THR A 119 -8.10 9.36 7.22
C THR A 119 -7.58 9.69 8.61
N VAL A 120 -7.49 10.98 8.89
CA VAL A 120 -7.04 11.53 10.17
C VAL A 120 -8.23 12.19 10.85
N THR A 121 -8.52 11.74 12.05
CA THR A 121 -9.55 12.31 12.93
C THR A 121 -8.95 12.62 14.30
N PRO A 122 -9.67 13.37 15.18
CA PRO A 122 -9.20 13.57 16.54
C PRO A 122 -9.01 12.27 17.34
N GLU A 123 -9.77 11.22 17.00
CA GLU A 123 -9.72 9.93 17.67
C GLU A 123 -8.57 9.04 17.17
N GLY A 124 -8.06 9.28 15.97
CA GLY A 124 -6.99 8.45 15.42
C GLY A 124 -6.78 8.57 13.92
N ARG A 125 -6.00 7.65 13.40
CA ARG A 125 -5.64 7.57 11.98
C ARG A 125 -5.93 6.18 11.45
N THR A 126 -6.47 6.13 10.24
CA THR A 126 -6.70 4.88 9.52
C THR A 126 -6.09 4.97 8.13
N ALA A 127 -5.54 3.87 7.64
CA ALA A 127 -5.03 3.78 6.29
C ALA A 127 -5.65 2.57 5.58
N ALA A 128 -6.05 2.78 4.33
CA ALA A 128 -6.54 1.72 3.46
C ALA A 128 -5.82 1.78 2.11
N VAL A 129 -5.52 0.62 1.56
CA VAL A 129 -4.86 0.48 0.27
C VAL A 129 -5.81 -0.16 -0.72
N TYR A 130 -5.92 0.42 -1.90
CA TYR A 130 -6.82 0.00 -2.97
C TYR A 130 -6.01 -0.32 -4.24
N GLY A 131 -6.47 -1.31 -4.97
CA GLY A 131 -5.88 -1.71 -6.25
C GLY A 131 -6.50 -1.02 -7.46
N ASP A 132 -7.42 -0.08 -7.27
CA ASP A 132 -8.15 0.62 -8.32
C ASP A 132 -8.39 2.10 -7.98
N ALA A 133 -8.55 2.91 -9.01
CA ALA A 133 -8.75 4.35 -8.88
C ALA A 133 -10.06 4.73 -8.19
N ASP A 134 -11.09 3.89 -8.34
CA ASP A 134 -12.40 4.10 -7.71
C ASP A 134 -12.40 3.73 -6.22
N MET A 135 -11.27 3.21 -5.73
CA MET A 135 -11.06 2.81 -4.33
C MET A 135 -12.16 1.87 -3.81
N GLN A 136 -12.57 0.92 -4.65
CA GLN A 136 -13.60 -0.08 -4.31
C GLN A 136 -12.99 -1.40 -3.85
N ARG A 137 -11.83 -1.76 -4.39
CA ARG A 137 -11.17 -3.01 -4.08
C ARG A 137 -10.01 -2.81 -3.12
N VAL A 138 -10.23 -3.08 -1.85
CA VAL A 138 -9.20 -3.05 -0.81
C VAL A 138 -8.19 -4.17 -1.06
N VAL A 139 -6.90 -3.81 -1.08
CA VAL A 139 -5.79 -4.76 -1.10
C VAL A 139 -5.36 -4.97 0.34
N LEU A 140 -5.40 -6.24 0.80
CA LEU A 140 -5.20 -6.60 2.20
C LEU A 140 -3.80 -6.28 2.75
N ALA A 141 -3.80 -5.64 3.89
CA ALA A 141 -2.87 -5.62 5.04
C ALA A 141 -1.37 -5.34 4.83
N ALA A 142 -0.76 -5.69 3.72
CA ALA A 142 0.60 -5.32 3.37
C ALA A 142 0.65 -5.07 1.87
N LEU A 143 1.18 -3.94 1.49
CA LEU A 143 1.34 -3.62 0.09
C LEU A 143 2.42 -4.55 -0.49
N HIS A 144 1.98 -5.56 -1.25
CA HIS A 144 2.85 -6.44 -1.99
C HIS A 144 2.97 -5.93 -3.43
N VAL A 145 4.13 -5.45 -3.77
CA VAL A 145 4.50 -5.17 -5.15
C VAL A 145 5.20 -6.40 -5.70
N GLY A 146 4.61 -7.05 -6.69
CA GLY A 146 5.09 -8.32 -7.23
C GLY A 146 5.88 -8.14 -8.52
N ILE A 147 6.96 -8.89 -8.67
CA ILE A 147 7.74 -9.00 -9.90
C ILE A 147 7.88 -10.46 -10.25
N THR A 148 7.57 -10.78 -11.50
CA THR A 148 7.82 -12.10 -12.08
C THR A 148 9.00 -11.99 -13.04
N VAL A 149 10.03 -12.79 -12.80
CA VAL A 149 11.17 -12.93 -13.71
C VAL A 149 11.00 -14.27 -14.43
N HIS A 150 11.03 -14.24 -15.74
CA HIS A 150 10.97 -15.43 -16.59
C HIS A 150 12.36 -15.78 -17.13
#